data_912df0bdffdaa3545451814c7550698d
#
_entry.id   912df0bdffdaa3545451814c7550698d
#
_cell.length_a   1.000
_cell.length_b   1.000
_cell.length_c   1.000
_cell.angle_alpha   90.00
_cell.angle_beta   90.00
_cell.angle_gamma   90.00
#
_symmetry.space_group_name_H-M   'P 1'
#
loop_
_entity.id
_entity.type
_entity.pdbx_description
1 polymer ?
#
loop_
_entity_poly.entity_id
_entity_poly.type
_entity_poly.pdbx_seq_one_letter_code
_entity_poly.pdbx_strand_id
1 'polypeptide(L)'
;MEFQFHPASRQGAVRTFVFGDRGASAVLAAAGLSALLAVSLWITVPTVARRIVRAEGSASIAQASASLLAGRQELEARALGMRERALDGGDLVSRIAFLYGVPTAGWPRSLNPEAGVLAATDPEAVTQGMRRYVAGLERALDLVAEHERTDPALPAQTPSRLPLSTDFVEPASRFGPRVSPWTGSEEFFAGVDLAAPVGSPAVAPADGVVVFAGRILPAVNSRLWRFGNLVVVSHGPAGVTVYGHLGKIEVRRGERVRRGARLGTVGSSGWTMFPALHYEYWRLGEDGLAPTDPRFAMLDLRLPAHDVSLEKMLATSAPDSVEAPPGS
;
A
#
# COMPACT_ATOMS: atom_id res chain seq x y z
N MET A 1 6.80 9.00 -14.59
CA MET A 1 6.07 8.47 -13.40
C MET A 1 5.57 9.66 -12.60
N GLU A 2 4.27 9.73 -12.37
CA GLU A 2 3.64 10.83 -11.64
C GLU A 2 3.18 10.31 -10.27
N PHE A 3 3.73 10.85 -9.18
CA PHE A 3 3.32 10.53 -7.82
C PHE A 3 2.60 11.72 -7.21
N GLN A 4 1.38 11.50 -6.71
CA GLN A 4 0.66 12.48 -5.91
C GLN A 4 0.85 12.17 -4.44
N PHE A 5 1.53 13.05 -3.73
CA PHE A 5 1.72 12.95 -2.29
C PHE A 5 0.65 13.77 -1.57
N HIS A 6 -0.16 13.08 -0.76
CA HIS A 6 -1.16 13.71 0.12
C HIS A 6 -0.58 13.81 1.53
N PRO A 7 -0.27 15.01 2.03
CA PRO A 7 0.19 15.14 3.40
C PRO A 7 -0.95 14.83 4.38
N ALA A 8 -0.63 14.18 5.49
CA ALA A 8 -1.58 13.81 6.55
C ALA A 8 -2.21 15.01 7.31
N SER A 9 -1.85 16.25 6.99
CA SER A 9 -2.38 17.45 7.63
C SER A 9 -3.42 18.16 6.77
N ARG A 10 -4.48 18.65 7.41
CA ARG A 10 -5.66 19.30 6.81
C ARG A 10 -5.40 20.54 5.93
N GLN A 11 -4.17 21.06 5.85
CA GLN A 11 -3.84 22.29 5.12
C GLN A 11 -2.75 22.12 4.05
N GLY A 12 -2.31 20.89 3.80
CA GLY A 12 -1.25 20.63 2.83
C GLY A 12 -1.79 20.54 1.42
N ALA A 13 -1.29 21.38 0.53
CA ALA A 13 -1.55 21.26 -0.90
C ALA A 13 -0.99 19.92 -1.43
N VAL A 14 -1.77 19.23 -2.26
CA VAL A 14 -1.32 18.06 -3.00
C VAL A 14 -0.14 18.44 -3.85
N ARG A 15 1.02 17.82 -3.62
CA ARG A 15 2.21 18.04 -4.47
C ARG A 15 2.34 16.87 -5.42
N THR A 16 2.20 17.16 -6.69
CA THR A 16 2.46 16.22 -7.77
C THR A 16 3.95 16.27 -8.08
N PHE A 17 4.66 15.16 -7.91
CA PHE A 17 6.04 15.01 -8.31
C PHE A 17 6.08 14.19 -9.59
N VAL A 18 6.47 14.83 -10.68
CA VAL A 18 6.76 14.15 -11.95
C VAL A 18 8.25 13.80 -11.93
N PHE A 19 8.57 12.53 -11.71
CA PHE A 19 9.94 12.05 -11.79
C PHE A 19 10.21 11.55 -13.20
N GLY A 20 11.04 12.26 -13.94
CA GLY A 20 11.74 11.67 -15.07
C GLY A 20 12.76 10.65 -14.55
N ASP A 21 13.18 9.71 -15.41
CA ASP A 21 14.08 8.58 -15.07
C ASP A 21 15.34 9.02 -14.29
N ARG A 22 15.86 10.22 -14.58
CA ARG A 22 17.02 10.81 -13.86
C ARG A 22 16.69 11.34 -12.46
N GLY A 23 15.46 11.77 -12.20
CA GLY A 23 15.06 12.34 -10.92
C GLY A 23 14.87 11.29 -9.83
N ALA A 24 14.28 10.13 -10.16
CA ALA A 24 14.10 9.02 -9.24
C ALA A 24 15.45 8.44 -8.80
N SER A 25 16.36 8.22 -9.74
CA SER A 25 17.72 7.75 -9.47
C SER A 25 18.51 8.71 -8.58
N ALA A 26 18.35 10.03 -8.77
CA ALA A 26 19.02 11.03 -7.95
C ALA A 26 18.53 11.06 -6.49
N VAL A 27 17.24 10.89 -6.25
CA VAL A 27 16.66 10.84 -4.89
C VAL A 27 17.12 9.57 -4.15
N LEU A 28 17.11 8.42 -4.82
CA LEU A 28 17.57 7.15 -4.25
C LEU A 28 19.08 7.15 -4.00
N ALA A 29 19.88 7.72 -4.91
CA ALA A 29 21.32 7.88 -4.73
C ALA A 29 21.65 8.80 -3.54
N ALA A 30 20.91 9.91 -3.36
CA ALA A 30 21.08 10.82 -2.23
C ALA A 30 20.71 10.16 -0.89
N ALA A 31 19.63 9.35 -0.85
CA ALA A 31 19.26 8.58 0.34
C ALA A 31 20.29 7.51 0.69
N GLY A 32 20.82 6.79 -0.30
CA GLY A 32 21.89 5.80 -0.12
C GLY A 32 23.20 6.42 0.38
N LEU A 33 23.62 7.57 -0.19
CA LEU A 33 24.82 8.28 0.23
C LEU A 33 24.72 8.79 1.67
N SER A 34 23.54 9.27 2.07
CA SER A 34 23.30 9.74 3.45
C SER A 34 23.33 8.61 4.47
N ALA A 35 22.82 7.43 4.12
CA ALA A 35 22.92 6.23 4.96
C ALA A 35 24.37 5.77 5.12
N LEU A 36 25.19 5.80 4.06
CA LEU A 36 26.61 5.47 4.08
C LEU A 36 27.41 6.44 4.96
N LEU A 37 27.11 7.74 4.90
CA LEU A 37 27.74 8.76 5.76
C LEU A 37 27.39 8.54 7.24
N ALA A 38 26.14 8.20 7.57
CA ALA A 38 25.72 7.92 8.94
C ALA A 38 26.43 6.68 9.52
N VAL A 39 26.57 5.61 8.75
CA VAL A 39 27.30 4.39 9.17
C VAL A 39 28.79 4.65 9.27
N SER A 40 29.41 5.40 8.36
CA SER A 40 30.81 5.80 8.44
C SER A 40 31.11 6.60 9.70
N LEU A 41 30.27 7.57 10.06
CA LEU A 41 30.37 8.35 11.30
C LEU A 41 30.21 7.47 12.56
N TRP A 42 29.31 6.48 12.52
CA TRP A 42 29.08 5.54 13.63
C TRP A 42 30.32 4.67 13.93
N ILE A 43 31.11 4.29 12.90
CA ILE A 43 32.36 3.54 13.04
C ILE A 43 33.51 4.44 13.51
N THR A 44 33.59 5.69 13.03
CA THR A 44 34.71 6.59 13.34
C THR A 44 34.60 7.21 14.72
N VAL A 45 33.40 7.52 15.22
CA VAL A 45 33.18 8.16 16.53
C VAL A 45 33.76 7.35 17.70
N PRO A 46 33.56 6.03 17.84
CA PRO A 46 34.16 5.25 18.92
C PRO A 46 35.68 5.16 18.83
N THR A 47 36.27 5.17 17.63
CA THR A 47 37.72 5.10 17.44
C THR A 47 38.42 6.42 17.82
N VAL A 48 37.79 7.54 17.51
CA VAL A 48 38.22 8.88 17.91
C VAL A 48 38.07 9.04 19.42
N ALA A 49 36.96 8.60 20.03
CA ALA A 49 36.73 8.64 21.48
C ALA A 49 37.81 7.87 22.25
N ARG A 50 38.24 6.67 21.80
CA ARG A 50 39.32 5.92 22.42
C ARG A 50 40.69 6.62 22.36
N ARG A 51 40.95 7.43 21.33
CA ARG A 51 42.18 8.24 21.23
C ARG A 51 42.16 9.44 22.18
N ILE A 52 40.99 10.09 22.32
CA ILE A 52 40.83 11.25 23.25
C ILE A 52 40.93 10.81 24.70
N VAL A 53 40.35 9.66 25.08
CA VAL A 53 40.40 9.10 26.44
C VAL A 53 41.84 8.86 26.94
N ARG A 54 42.80 8.66 26.03
CA ARG A 54 44.21 8.50 26.37
C ARG A 54 44.99 9.81 26.54
N ALA A 55 44.40 10.95 26.13
CA ALA A 55 45.18 12.18 25.98
C ALA A 55 44.91 13.28 27.03
N GLU A 56 43.76 13.36 27.70
CA GLU A 56 43.42 14.50 28.57
C GLU A 56 42.56 14.13 29.80
N GLY A 57 42.72 14.88 30.90
CA GLY A 57 42.19 14.63 32.24
C GLY A 57 40.65 14.40 32.36
N SER A 58 40.23 13.83 33.48
CA SER A 58 38.91 13.19 33.70
C SER A 58 37.65 14.03 33.44
N ALA A 59 37.71 15.35 33.56
CA ALA A 59 36.53 16.22 33.37
C ALA A 59 36.23 16.49 31.87
N SER A 60 37.27 16.68 31.04
CA SER A 60 37.14 16.84 29.60
C SER A 60 36.70 15.55 28.92
N ILE A 61 37.07 14.41 29.48
CA ILE A 61 36.67 13.08 29.04
C ILE A 61 35.15 12.86 29.23
N ALA A 62 34.62 13.25 30.40
CA ALA A 62 33.20 13.12 30.70
C ALA A 62 32.33 13.97 29.74
N GLN A 63 32.79 15.19 29.44
CA GLN A 63 32.08 16.08 28.53
C GLN A 63 32.17 15.60 27.07
N ALA A 64 33.33 15.13 26.63
CA ALA A 64 33.50 14.54 25.31
C ALA A 64 32.69 13.25 25.15
N SER A 65 32.66 12.37 26.17
CA SER A 65 31.86 11.15 26.14
C SER A 65 30.36 11.44 26.11
N ALA A 66 29.89 12.46 26.84
CA ALA A 66 28.49 12.88 26.80
C ALA A 66 28.08 13.43 25.41
N SER A 67 28.94 14.25 24.78
CA SER A 67 28.68 14.76 23.42
C SER A 67 28.71 13.66 22.36
N LEU A 68 29.60 12.67 22.51
CA LEU A 68 29.68 11.51 21.64
C LEU A 68 28.46 10.58 21.78
N LEU A 69 28.01 10.37 23.04
CA LEU A 69 26.77 9.61 23.28
C LEU A 69 25.55 10.32 22.69
N ALA A 70 25.45 11.64 22.84
CA ALA A 70 24.39 12.43 22.23
C ALA A 70 24.46 12.37 20.69
N GLY A 71 25.63 12.51 20.09
CA GLY A 71 25.84 12.37 18.65
C GLY A 71 25.51 10.96 18.13
N ARG A 72 25.87 9.93 18.90
CA ARG A 72 25.52 8.55 18.60
C ARG A 72 23.99 8.34 18.60
N GLN A 73 23.31 8.84 19.64
CA GLN A 73 21.84 8.75 19.73
C GLN A 73 21.14 9.46 18.55
N GLU A 74 21.65 10.63 18.16
CA GLU A 74 21.13 11.35 17.00
C GLU A 74 21.35 10.58 15.70
N LEU A 75 22.53 9.98 15.50
CA LEU A 75 22.82 9.14 14.33
C LEU A 75 21.97 7.87 14.29
N GLU A 76 21.77 7.21 15.43
CA GLU A 76 20.88 6.05 15.55
C GLU A 76 19.44 6.43 15.18
N ALA A 77 18.94 7.58 15.67
CA ALA A 77 17.61 8.08 15.33
C ALA A 77 17.46 8.41 13.83
N ARG A 78 18.49 9.04 13.23
CA ARG A 78 18.50 9.32 11.79
C ARG A 78 18.54 8.03 10.95
N ALA A 79 19.34 7.06 11.35
CA ALA A 79 19.45 5.76 10.67
C ALA A 79 18.12 4.99 10.73
N LEU A 80 17.43 5.01 11.89
CA LEU A 80 16.10 4.43 12.02
C LEU A 80 15.08 5.12 11.11
N GLY A 81 15.07 6.46 11.07
CA GLY A 81 14.17 7.20 10.19
C GLY A 81 14.45 7.00 8.68
N MET A 82 15.71 6.76 8.30
CA MET A 82 16.05 6.39 6.92
C MET A 82 15.59 4.97 6.58
N ARG A 83 15.80 4.03 7.51
CA ARG A 83 15.33 2.65 7.36
C ARG A 83 13.81 2.61 7.16
N GLU A 84 13.07 3.32 8.00
CA GLU A 84 11.61 3.39 7.90
C GLU A 84 11.16 3.93 6.53
N ARG A 85 11.75 5.03 6.07
CA ARG A 85 11.45 5.60 4.75
C ARG A 85 11.80 4.67 3.59
N ALA A 86 12.90 3.94 3.70
CA ALA A 86 13.30 2.97 2.68
C ALA A 86 12.30 1.81 2.61
N LEU A 87 11.85 1.32 3.77
CA LEU A 87 10.82 0.27 3.84
C LEU A 87 9.47 0.77 3.29
N ASP A 88 9.05 1.98 3.64
CA ASP A 88 7.84 2.61 3.10
C ASP A 88 7.92 2.73 1.55
N GLY A 89 9.09 3.08 1.03
CA GLY A 89 9.33 3.14 -0.43
C GLY A 89 9.23 1.77 -1.09
N GLY A 90 9.79 0.74 -0.47
CA GLY A 90 9.72 -0.64 -0.95
C GLY A 90 8.30 -1.19 -0.93
N ASP A 91 7.54 -0.88 0.12
CA ASP A 91 6.11 -1.17 0.21
C ASP A 91 5.35 -0.58 -0.99
N LEU A 92 5.50 0.72 -1.19
CA LEU A 92 4.80 1.43 -2.27
C LEU A 92 5.14 0.85 -3.66
N VAL A 93 6.43 0.61 -3.93
CA VAL A 93 6.86 0.03 -5.21
C VAL A 93 6.32 -1.38 -5.40
N SER A 94 6.33 -2.20 -4.35
CA SER A 94 5.78 -3.56 -4.38
C SER A 94 4.28 -3.57 -4.68
N ARG A 95 3.53 -2.66 -4.06
CA ARG A 95 2.08 -2.51 -4.27
C ARG A 95 1.78 -2.03 -5.69
N ILE A 96 2.51 -1.05 -6.20
CA ILE A 96 2.35 -0.56 -7.58
C ILE A 96 2.66 -1.68 -8.58
N ALA A 97 3.76 -2.39 -8.41
CA ALA A 97 4.12 -3.50 -9.28
C ALA A 97 3.07 -4.61 -9.28
N PHE A 98 2.56 -4.96 -8.10
CA PHE A 98 1.45 -5.90 -7.96
C PHE A 98 0.20 -5.42 -8.71
N LEU A 99 -0.19 -4.16 -8.55
CA LEU A 99 -1.37 -3.57 -9.18
C LEU A 99 -1.24 -3.52 -10.70
N TYR A 100 -0.05 -3.27 -11.21
CA TYR A 100 0.23 -3.23 -12.64
C TYR A 100 0.42 -4.63 -13.26
N GLY A 101 0.43 -5.68 -12.44
CA GLY A 101 0.65 -7.02 -12.93
C GLY A 101 2.08 -7.27 -13.42
N VAL A 102 3.06 -6.54 -12.85
CA VAL A 102 4.47 -6.74 -13.20
C VAL A 102 4.88 -8.18 -12.88
N PRO A 103 5.43 -8.95 -13.85
CA PRO A 103 5.77 -10.35 -13.67
C PRO A 103 6.76 -10.57 -12.50
N THR A 104 6.47 -11.54 -11.64
CA THR A 104 7.31 -11.88 -10.47
C THR A 104 8.68 -12.40 -10.83
N ALA A 105 8.84 -12.99 -12.02
CA ALA A 105 10.13 -13.53 -12.52
C ALA A 105 11.24 -12.48 -12.59
N GLY A 106 10.91 -11.20 -12.77
CA GLY A 106 11.88 -10.09 -12.77
C GLY A 106 12.03 -9.38 -11.42
N TRP A 107 11.22 -9.75 -10.42
CA TRP A 107 11.15 -9.01 -9.16
C TRP A 107 12.37 -9.24 -8.26
N PRO A 108 12.99 -8.17 -7.76
CA PRO A 108 14.17 -8.31 -6.91
C PRO A 108 13.84 -8.93 -5.55
N ARG A 109 14.39 -10.10 -5.25
CA ARG A 109 14.26 -10.75 -3.93
C ARG A 109 14.79 -9.89 -2.77
N SER A 110 15.65 -8.92 -3.07
CA SER A 110 16.20 -7.98 -2.10
C SER A 110 15.17 -7.03 -1.49
N LEU A 111 13.98 -6.91 -2.08
CA LEU A 111 12.88 -6.10 -1.53
C LEU A 111 12.03 -6.84 -0.49
N ASN A 112 12.34 -8.11 -0.21
CA ASN A 112 11.68 -8.82 0.88
C ASN A 112 12.24 -8.33 2.23
N PRO A 113 11.44 -7.64 3.08
CA PRO A 113 11.89 -7.12 4.38
C PRO A 113 12.26 -8.25 5.37
N GLU A 114 11.77 -9.48 5.16
CA GLU A 114 12.08 -10.65 5.98
C GLU A 114 13.48 -11.24 5.72
N ALA A 115 14.17 -10.78 4.67
CA ALA A 115 15.49 -11.29 4.28
C ALA A 115 16.63 -11.00 5.28
N GLY A 116 16.32 -10.64 6.54
CA GLY A 116 17.25 -10.60 7.67
C GLY A 116 18.33 -9.51 7.63
N VAL A 117 18.48 -8.85 6.50
CA VAL A 117 19.58 -7.92 6.21
C VAL A 117 19.50 -6.62 7.03
N LEU A 118 18.27 -6.21 7.37
CA LEU A 118 18.02 -4.99 8.16
C LEU A 118 18.01 -5.26 9.68
N ALA A 119 18.09 -6.53 10.10
CA ALA A 119 18.14 -6.95 11.49
C ALA A 119 19.58 -7.20 11.97
N ALA A 120 20.58 -7.10 11.09
CA ALA A 120 21.97 -7.32 11.45
C ALA A 120 22.46 -6.26 12.43
N THR A 121 23.21 -6.68 13.43
CA THR A 121 23.87 -5.80 14.42
C THR A 121 25.25 -5.32 13.96
N ASP A 122 25.81 -5.98 12.95
CA ASP A 122 27.08 -5.62 12.35
C ASP A 122 26.89 -4.47 11.34
N PRO A 123 27.59 -3.33 11.51
CA PRO A 123 27.44 -2.15 10.65
C PRO A 123 27.78 -2.40 9.17
N GLU A 124 28.73 -3.26 8.89
CA GLU A 124 29.13 -3.58 7.51
C GLU A 124 28.04 -4.41 6.83
N ALA A 125 27.47 -5.40 7.50
CA ALA A 125 26.35 -6.20 7.02
C ALA A 125 25.11 -5.33 6.78
N VAL A 126 24.80 -4.37 7.67
CA VAL A 126 23.71 -3.39 7.50
C VAL A 126 23.95 -2.53 6.26
N THR A 127 25.17 -2.01 6.08
CA THR A 127 25.52 -1.16 4.93
C THR A 127 25.37 -1.93 3.61
N GLN A 128 25.90 -3.15 3.57
CA GLN A 128 25.82 -3.99 2.37
C GLN A 128 24.38 -4.41 2.06
N GLY A 129 23.58 -4.64 3.09
CA GLY A 129 22.17 -4.92 2.99
C GLY A 129 21.38 -3.76 2.43
N MET A 130 21.62 -2.58 2.92
CA MET A 130 20.95 -1.35 2.44
C MET A 130 21.31 -1.07 0.97
N ARG A 131 22.57 -1.25 0.57
CA ARG A 131 22.97 -1.13 -0.85
C ARG A 131 22.21 -2.11 -1.76
N ARG A 132 22.08 -3.37 -1.35
CA ARG A 132 21.33 -4.39 -2.10
C ARG A 132 19.85 -4.04 -2.18
N TYR A 133 19.29 -3.51 -1.09
CA TYR A 133 17.91 -3.08 -1.04
C TYR A 133 17.65 -1.91 -2.00
N VAL A 134 18.49 -0.86 -1.98
CA VAL A 134 18.37 0.30 -2.89
C VAL A 134 18.52 -0.14 -4.35
N ALA A 135 19.50 -0.97 -4.67
CA ALA A 135 19.65 -1.51 -6.03
C ALA A 135 18.46 -2.39 -6.46
N GLY A 136 17.78 -3.01 -5.50
CA GLY A 136 16.52 -3.73 -5.73
C GLY A 136 15.38 -2.78 -6.06
N LEU A 137 15.25 -1.68 -5.30
CA LEU A 137 14.24 -0.64 -5.56
C LEU A 137 14.41 0.00 -6.94
N GLU A 138 15.64 0.33 -7.33
CA GLU A 138 15.93 0.89 -8.66
C GLU A 138 15.46 -0.06 -9.77
N ARG A 139 15.81 -1.34 -9.69
CA ARG A 139 15.33 -2.34 -10.66
C ARG A 139 13.83 -2.51 -10.69
N ALA A 140 13.17 -2.47 -9.52
CA ALA A 140 11.73 -2.57 -9.44
C ALA A 140 11.04 -1.36 -10.07
N LEU A 141 11.59 -0.16 -9.86
CA LEU A 141 11.11 1.06 -10.50
C LEU A 141 11.28 1.01 -12.03
N ASP A 142 12.40 0.48 -12.53
CA ASP A 142 12.62 0.30 -13.96
C ASP A 142 11.57 -0.64 -14.58
N LEU A 143 11.24 -1.74 -13.90
CA LEU A 143 10.21 -2.68 -14.34
C LEU A 143 8.81 -2.02 -14.37
N VAL A 144 8.48 -1.24 -13.34
CA VAL A 144 7.22 -0.48 -13.28
C VAL A 144 7.16 0.54 -14.41
N ALA A 145 8.24 1.31 -14.62
CA ALA A 145 8.33 2.32 -15.68
C ALA A 145 8.22 1.70 -17.07
N GLU A 146 8.78 0.51 -17.28
CA GLU A 146 8.63 -0.23 -18.54
C GLU A 146 7.17 -0.63 -18.78
N HIS A 147 6.48 -1.07 -17.71
CA HIS A 147 5.05 -1.43 -17.78
C HIS A 147 4.18 -0.23 -18.15
N GLU A 148 4.43 0.93 -17.54
CA GLU A 148 3.73 2.19 -17.87
C GLU A 148 4.00 2.64 -19.32
N ARG A 149 5.21 2.44 -19.83
CA ARG A 149 5.53 2.74 -21.24
C ARG A 149 4.77 1.85 -22.22
N THR A 150 4.54 0.61 -21.83
CA THR A 150 3.81 -0.38 -22.66
C THR A 150 2.31 -0.08 -22.65
N ASP A 151 1.75 0.35 -21.52
CA ASP A 151 0.34 0.76 -21.39
C ASP A 151 0.21 2.12 -20.66
N PRO A 152 0.21 3.24 -21.39
CA PRO A 152 0.10 4.58 -20.81
C PRO A 152 -1.24 4.86 -20.10
N ALA A 153 -2.28 4.06 -20.34
CA ALA A 153 -3.56 4.20 -19.67
C ALA A 153 -3.59 3.52 -18.29
N LEU A 154 -2.65 2.63 -18.03
CA LEU A 154 -2.58 1.80 -16.81
C LEU A 154 -2.65 2.62 -15.51
N PRO A 155 -1.89 3.73 -15.34
CA PRO A 155 -1.95 4.51 -14.10
C PRO A 155 -3.33 5.13 -13.82
N ALA A 156 -4.05 5.53 -14.86
CA ALA A 156 -5.38 6.12 -14.73
C ALA A 156 -6.45 5.07 -14.42
N GLN A 157 -6.32 3.87 -14.98
CA GLN A 157 -7.28 2.77 -14.85
C GLN A 157 -7.03 1.89 -13.63
N THR A 158 -5.84 1.91 -13.05
CA THR A 158 -5.50 1.09 -11.88
C THR A 158 -6.08 1.70 -10.61
N PRO A 159 -6.97 0.98 -9.88
CA PRO A 159 -7.45 1.39 -8.57
C PRO A 159 -6.27 1.56 -7.60
N SER A 160 -6.05 2.78 -7.11
CA SER A 160 -4.83 3.10 -6.36
C SER A 160 -5.02 4.09 -5.22
N ARG A 161 -6.28 4.35 -4.82
CA ARG A 161 -6.60 5.24 -3.70
C ARG A 161 -7.74 4.69 -2.85
N LEU A 162 -7.87 5.22 -1.64
CA LEU A 162 -9.00 4.97 -0.76
C LEU A 162 -10.33 5.32 -1.47
N PRO A 163 -11.33 4.42 -1.50
CA PRO A 163 -12.62 4.65 -2.17
C PRO A 163 -13.57 5.55 -1.38
N LEU A 164 -13.07 6.28 -0.39
CA LEU A 164 -13.79 7.24 0.44
C LEU A 164 -13.10 8.60 0.44
N SER A 165 -13.90 9.66 0.49
CA SER A 165 -13.40 11.04 0.64
C SER A 165 -13.85 11.59 2.00
N THR A 166 -13.23 11.11 3.07
CA THR A 166 -13.47 11.53 4.45
C THR A 166 -12.23 11.30 5.30
N ASP A 167 -12.05 12.11 6.35
CA ASP A 167 -10.95 11.96 7.31
C ASP A 167 -11.20 10.83 8.34
N PHE A 168 -12.43 10.34 8.42
CA PHE A 168 -12.85 9.32 9.39
C PHE A 168 -13.12 8.01 8.65
N VAL A 169 -12.10 7.18 8.52
CA VAL A 169 -12.19 5.84 7.92
C VAL A 169 -11.50 4.86 8.84
N GLU A 170 -12.22 3.81 9.23
CA GLU A 170 -11.67 2.71 10.01
C GLU A 170 -11.95 1.38 9.30
N PRO A 171 -10.92 0.58 8.99
CA PRO A 171 -11.11 -0.77 8.47
C PRO A 171 -11.74 -1.66 9.55
N ALA A 172 -13.02 -1.99 9.39
CA ALA A 172 -13.80 -2.75 10.35
C ALA A 172 -13.84 -4.26 10.06
N SER A 173 -13.67 -4.66 8.81
CA SER A 173 -13.56 -6.05 8.37
C SER A 173 -12.36 -6.23 7.46
N ARG A 174 -11.76 -7.44 7.49
CA ARG A 174 -10.56 -7.76 6.70
C ARG A 174 -10.90 -8.76 5.61
N PHE A 175 -10.18 -8.66 4.49
CA PHE A 175 -10.17 -9.62 3.42
C PHE A 175 -9.67 -10.99 3.89
N GLY A 176 -10.25 -12.07 3.37
CA GLY A 176 -9.80 -13.45 3.60
C GLY A 176 -10.83 -14.34 4.29
N PRO A 177 -10.40 -15.53 4.72
CA PRO A 177 -11.27 -16.48 5.41
C PRO A 177 -11.69 -15.94 6.78
N ARG A 178 -12.98 -16.08 7.10
CA ARG A 178 -13.55 -15.67 8.38
C ARG A 178 -14.79 -16.50 8.72
N VAL A 179 -15.23 -16.41 9.97
CA VAL A 179 -16.57 -16.86 10.36
C VAL A 179 -17.56 -15.74 10.08
N SER A 180 -18.62 -16.03 9.33
CA SER A 180 -19.67 -15.07 9.01
C SER A 180 -20.41 -14.64 10.28
N PRO A 181 -20.51 -13.35 10.59
CA PRO A 181 -21.25 -12.87 11.75
C PRO A 181 -22.76 -13.07 11.61
N TRP A 182 -23.25 -13.37 10.40
CA TRP A 182 -24.68 -13.56 10.11
C TRP A 182 -25.11 -15.02 10.15
N THR A 183 -24.27 -15.93 9.68
CA THR A 183 -24.61 -17.35 9.55
C THR A 183 -23.86 -18.24 10.51
N GLY A 184 -22.77 -17.75 11.12
CA GLY A 184 -21.86 -18.55 11.94
C GLY A 184 -21.02 -19.57 11.15
N SER A 185 -21.13 -19.60 9.82
CA SER A 185 -20.40 -20.50 8.94
C SER A 185 -19.07 -19.87 8.50
N GLU A 186 -18.12 -20.71 8.12
CA GLU A 186 -16.91 -20.24 7.43
C GLU A 186 -17.27 -19.64 6.08
N GLU A 187 -16.71 -18.50 5.77
CA GLU A 187 -16.85 -17.82 4.49
C GLU A 187 -15.53 -17.15 4.09
N PHE A 188 -15.35 -16.96 2.79
CA PHE A 188 -14.29 -16.11 2.28
C PHE A 188 -14.84 -14.69 2.03
N PHE A 189 -14.29 -13.70 2.73
CA PHE A 189 -14.66 -12.30 2.59
C PHE A 189 -13.78 -11.62 1.55
N ALA A 190 -14.36 -11.37 0.37
CA ALA A 190 -13.64 -10.92 -0.82
C ALA A 190 -13.39 -9.40 -0.85
N GLY A 191 -13.56 -8.71 0.26
CA GLY A 191 -13.41 -7.26 0.35
C GLY A 191 -12.98 -6.78 1.73
N VAL A 192 -13.22 -5.50 1.98
CA VAL A 192 -13.07 -4.83 3.27
C VAL A 192 -14.31 -4.01 3.55
N ASP A 193 -14.68 -3.89 4.83
CA ASP A 193 -15.69 -2.92 5.26
C ASP A 193 -14.96 -1.73 5.87
N LEU A 194 -15.17 -0.55 5.30
CA LEU A 194 -14.62 0.70 5.74
C LEU A 194 -15.70 1.47 6.50
N ALA A 195 -15.63 1.44 7.83
CA ALA A 195 -16.55 2.21 8.68
C ALA A 195 -16.29 3.71 8.47
N ALA A 196 -17.37 4.44 8.23
CA ALA A 196 -17.34 5.89 8.02
C ALA A 196 -18.71 6.48 8.32
N PRO A 197 -18.80 7.79 8.63
CA PRO A 197 -20.08 8.46 8.89
C PRO A 197 -21.05 8.31 7.71
N VAL A 198 -22.34 8.13 8.02
CA VAL A 198 -23.41 8.12 7.00
C VAL A 198 -23.34 9.40 6.17
N GLY A 199 -23.44 9.24 4.85
CA GLY A 199 -23.37 10.37 3.92
C GLY A 199 -21.96 10.71 3.44
N SER A 200 -20.90 10.11 4.02
CA SER A 200 -19.53 10.27 3.51
C SER A 200 -19.45 9.88 2.04
N PRO A 201 -18.75 10.67 1.19
CA PRO A 201 -18.67 10.39 -0.24
C PRO A 201 -17.90 9.09 -0.55
N ALA A 202 -18.54 8.15 -1.23
CA ALA A 202 -17.88 7.02 -1.89
C ALA A 202 -17.41 7.46 -3.28
N VAL A 203 -16.12 7.24 -3.59
CA VAL A 203 -15.46 7.76 -4.79
C VAL A 203 -14.79 6.66 -5.60
N ALA A 204 -14.66 6.86 -6.91
CA ALA A 204 -13.94 5.96 -7.79
C ALA A 204 -12.42 6.05 -7.53
N PRO A 205 -11.70 4.93 -7.29
CA PRO A 205 -10.25 4.93 -7.05
C PRO A 205 -9.44 5.03 -8.34
N ALA A 206 -10.09 4.88 -9.50
CA ALA A 206 -9.50 4.96 -10.84
C ALA A 206 -10.55 5.37 -11.87
N ASP A 207 -10.12 5.67 -13.08
CA ASP A 207 -11.01 5.86 -14.23
C ASP A 207 -11.71 4.56 -14.57
N GLY A 208 -12.97 4.64 -15.04
CA GLY A 208 -13.72 3.43 -15.37
C GLY A 208 -15.10 3.69 -15.95
N VAL A 209 -15.85 2.59 -16.11
CA VAL A 209 -17.24 2.60 -16.57
C VAL A 209 -18.11 1.87 -15.55
N VAL A 210 -19.21 2.48 -15.14
CA VAL A 210 -20.19 1.86 -14.25
C VAL A 210 -20.89 0.72 -14.98
N VAL A 211 -20.67 -0.52 -14.56
CA VAL A 211 -21.31 -1.70 -15.17
C VAL A 211 -22.59 -2.09 -14.45
N PHE A 212 -22.72 -1.70 -13.19
CA PHE A 212 -23.94 -1.88 -12.41
C PHE A 212 -24.13 -0.71 -11.42
N ALA A 213 -25.37 -0.25 -11.26
CA ALA A 213 -25.77 0.72 -10.23
C ALA A 213 -27.22 0.44 -9.83
N GLY A 214 -27.45 0.00 -8.60
CA GLY A 214 -28.78 -0.37 -8.14
C GLY A 214 -28.77 -1.31 -6.94
N ARG A 215 -29.85 -2.07 -6.76
CA ARG A 215 -30.02 -3.08 -5.72
C ARG A 215 -30.33 -4.43 -6.35
N ILE A 216 -29.61 -5.48 -5.94
CA ILE A 216 -29.90 -6.85 -6.35
C ILE A 216 -30.90 -7.45 -5.36
N LEU A 217 -31.96 -8.05 -5.89
CA LEU A 217 -32.98 -8.69 -5.07
C LEU A 217 -32.50 -10.09 -4.59
N PRO A 218 -32.94 -10.54 -3.42
CA PRO A 218 -32.58 -11.87 -2.86
C PRO A 218 -32.96 -13.05 -3.75
N ALA A 219 -33.97 -12.90 -4.63
CA ALA A 219 -34.38 -13.93 -5.57
C ALA A 219 -33.34 -14.30 -6.63
N VAL A 220 -32.32 -13.42 -6.83
CA VAL A 220 -31.18 -13.71 -7.69
C VAL A 220 -30.17 -14.50 -6.88
N ASN A 221 -29.80 -15.70 -7.34
CA ASN A 221 -28.79 -16.54 -6.67
C ASN A 221 -27.41 -15.92 -6.82
N SER A 222 -27.13 -14.88 -6.01
CA SER A 222 -25.90 -14.11 -5.98
C SER A 222 -25.66 -13.59 -4.57
N ARG A 223 -24.44 -13.71 -4.07
CA ARG A 223 -24.07 -13.12 -2.78
C ARG A 223 -24.20 -11.59 -2.73
N LEU A 224 -24.25 -10.94 -3.89
CA LEU A 224 -24.23 -9.47 -4.02
C LEU A 224 -25.51 -8.80 -3.46
N TRP A 225 -26.63 -9.51 -3.31
CA TRP A 225 -27.85 -8.93 -2.70
C TRP A 225 -27.63 -8.51 -1.24
N ARG A 226 -26.65 -9.13 -0.55
CA ARG A 226 -26.28 -8.79 0.84
C ARG A 226 -25.72 -7.37 0.96
N PHE A 227 -25.16 -6.83 -0.10
CA PHE A 227 -24.54 -5.51 -0.11
C PHE A 227 -25.52 -4.35 -0.26
N GLY A 228 -26.85 -4.64 -0.39
CA GLY A 228 -27.88 -3.62 -0.46
C GLY A 228 -27.78 -2.77 -1.72
N ASN A 229 -27.65 -1.46 -1.56
CA ASN A 229 -27.38 -0.55 -2.67
C ASN A 229 -25.93 -0.72 -3.12
N LEU A 230 -25.76 -1.00 -4.41
CA LEU A 230 -24.52 -1.50 -4.98
C LEU A 230 -24.15 -0.73 -6.24
N VAL A 231 -22.88 -0.38 -6.36
CA VAL A 231 -22.25 0.10 -7.60
C VAL A 231 -21.11 -0.84 -7.94
N VAL A 232 -20.95 -1.13 -9.24
CA VAL A 232 -19.82 -1.90 -9.77
C VAL A 232 -19.20 -1.09 -10.90
N VAL A 233 -17.89 -0.88 -10.84
CA VAL A 233 -17.13 -0.12 -11.84
C VAL A 233 -16.09 -1.04 -12.48
N SER A 234 -16.08 -1.09 -13.81
CA SER A 234 -15.03 -1.75 -14.60
C SER A 234 -13.93 -0.75 -14.93
N HIS A 235 -12.69 -1.15 -14.69
CA HIS A 235 -11.48 -0.38 -14.98
C HIS A 235 -10.69 -0.98 -16.16
N GLY A 236 -11.42 -1.70 -17.05
CA GLY A 236 -10.80 -2.38 -18.19
C GLY A 236 -9.84 -3.50 -17.74
N PRO A 237 -8.61 -3.54 -18.26
CA PRO A 237 -7.63 -4.59 -17.93
C PRO A 237 -7.27 -4.62 -16.45
N ALA A 238 -7.36 -3.49 -15.73
CA ALA A 238 -7.04 -3.44 -14.31
C ALA A 238 -8.09 -4.15 -13.42
N GLY A 239 -9.26 -4.51 -13.97
CA GLY A 239 -10.26 -5.30 -13.24
C GLY A 239 -11.52 -4.53 -12.88
N VAL A 240 -12.14 -4.90 -11.76
CA VAL A 240 -13.46 -4.43 -11.34
C VAL A 240 -13.45 -4.07 -9.85
N THR A 241 -14.13 -2.98 -9.50
CA THR A 241 -14.37 -2.60 -8.10
C THR A 241 -15.86 -2.64 -7.76
N VAL A 242 -16.17 -3.04 -6.52
CA VAL A 242 -17.54 -3.21 -6.00
C VAL A 242 -17.72 -2.32 -4.78
N TYR A 243 -18.83 -1.60 -4.73
CA TYR A 243 -19.17 -0.67 -3.65
C TYR A 243 -20.54 -1.04 -3.08
N GLY A 244 -20.57 -1.57 -1.87
CA GLY A 244 -21.80 -2.00 -1.20
C GLY A 244 -22.18 -1.13 0.00
N HIS A 245 -23.34 -1.41 0.56
CA HIS A 245 -23.95 -0.75 1.71
C HIS A 245 -24.24 0.74 1.52
N LEU A 246 -24.27 1.20 0.24
CA LEU A 246 -24.46 2.61 -0.08
C LEU A 246 -25.80 3.14 0.46
N GLY A 247 -25.80 4.38 0.94
CA GLY A 247 -27.01 5.12 1.30
C GLY A 247 -27.71 5.65 0.05
N LYS A 248 -26.96 6.38 -0.78
CA LYS A 248 -27.42 6.88 -2.08
C LYS A 248 -26.47 6.42 -3.18
N ILE A 249 -27.03 6.14 -4.35
CA ILE A 249 -26.30 5.92 -5.59
C ILE A 249 -26.42 7.20 -6.41
N GLU A 250 -25.30 7.75 -6.89
CA GLU A 250 -25.24 9.03 -7.61
C GLU A 250 -24.80 8.86 -9.08
N VAL A 251 -24.63 7.62 -9.52
CA VAL A 251 -24.22 7.26 -10.88
C VAL A 251 -25.18 6.27 -11.52
N ARG A 252 -25.09 6.08 -12.84
CA ARG A 252 -25.94 5.18 -13.62
C ARG A 252 -25.10 4.18 -14.40
N ARG A 253 -25.65 3.01 -14.69
CA ARG A 253 -25.03 2.03 -15.57
C ARG A 253 -24.67 2.66 -16.92
N GLY A 254 -23.45 2.39 -17.40
CA GLY A 254 -22.90 2.94 -18.64
C GLY A 254 -22.19 4.30 -18.46
N GLU A 255 -22.28 4.92 -17.31
CA GLU A 255 -21.62 6.19 -17.02
C GLU A 255 -20.10 6.01 -16.93
N ARG A 256 -19.34 6.91 -17.57
CA ARG A 256 -17.90 7.00 -17.43
C ARG A 256 -17.56 7.84 -16.21
N VAL A 257 -16.74 7.29 -15.34
CA VAL A 257 -16.28 7.95 -14.12
C VAL A 257 -14.78 8.15 -14.18
N ARG A 258 -14.32 9.30 -13.70
CA ARG A 258 -12.89 9.58 -13.51
C ARG A 258 -12.48 9.25 -12.08
N ARG A 259 -11.22 8.99 -11.87
CA ARG A 259 -10.62 8.87 -10.54
C ARG A 259 -11.04 10.04 -9.65
N GLY A 260 -11.59 9.72 -8.46
CA GLY A 260 -12.12 10.71 -7.52
C GLY A 260 -13.58 11.11 -7.76
N ALA A 261 -14.23 10.67 -8.84
CA ALA A 261 -15.64 10.95 -9.08
C ALA A 261 -16.52 10.29 -8.00
N ARG A 262 -17.54 11.01 -7.54
CA ARG A 262 -18.52 10.47 -6.58
C ARG A 262 -19.38 9.40 -7.27
N LEU A 263 -19.51 8.27 -6.58
CA LEU A 263 -20.35 7.15 -6.97
C LEU A 263 -21.64 7.10 -6.15
N GLY A 264 -21.56 7.62 -4.93
CA GLY A 264 -22.65 7.61 -3.96
C GLY A 264 -22.19 8.03 -2.59
N THR A 265 -22.92 7.61 -1.56
CA THR A 265 -22.60 7.92 -0.17
C THR A 265 -22.60 6.65 0.67
N VAL A 266 -21.81 6.67 1.75
CA VAL A 266 -21.86 5.64 2.80
C VAL A 266 -23.25 5.56 3.41
N GLY A 267 -23.72 4.35 3.65
CA GLY A 267 -25.00 4.07 4.29
C GLY A 267 -24.96 2.84 5.19
N SER A 268 -26.12 2.22 5.35
CA SER A 268 -26.30 0.97 6.10
C SER A 268 -27.26 0.04 5.36
N SER A 269 -27.26 0.07 4.04
CA SER A 269 -28.14 -0.80 3.25
C SER A 269 -27.61 -2.22 3.17
N GLY A 270 -28.51 -3.22 3.12
CA GLY A 270 -28.12 -4.64 3.08
C GLY A 270 -27.69 -5.20 4.44
N TRP A 271 -26.77 -6.17 4.43
CA TRP A 271 -26.28 -6.85 5.62
C TRP A 271 -25.05 -6.15 6.18
N THR A 272 -25.26 -5.16 7.01
CA THR A 272 -24.22 -4.47 7.76
C THR A 272 -24.70 -4.16 9.17
N MET A 273 -23.80 -4.20 10.15
CA MET A 273 -24.12 -3.90 11.55
C MET A 273 -23.92 -2.41 11.88
N PHE A 274 -23.24 -1.67 11.04
CA PHE A 274 -22.89 -0.27 11.24
C PHE A 274 -22.75 0.44 9.89
N PRO A 275 -22.76 1.78 9.85
CA PRO A 275 -22.50 2.51 8.62
C PRO A 275 -21.11 2.23 8.08
N ALA A 276 -21.03 1.68 6.88
CA ALA A 276 -19.77 1.34 6.24
C ALA A 276 -19.89 1.34 4.71
N LEU A 277 -18.76 1.51 4.05
CA LEU A 277 -18.59 1.15 2.66
C LEU A 277 -18.03 -0.27 2.59
N HIS A 278 -18.78 -1.22 2.02
CA HIS A 278 -18.20 -2.48 1.56
C HIS A 278 -17.46 -2.22 0.26
N TYR A 279 -16.20 -2.60 0.20
CA TYR A 279 -15.36 -2.38 -0.97
C TYR A 279 -14.62 -3.66 -1.36
N GLU A 280 -14.77 -4.09 -2.63
CA GLU A 280 -14.03 -5.20 -3.20
C GLU A 280 -13.22 -4.72 -4.40
N TYR A 281 -12.07 -5.36 -4.61
CA TYR A 281 -11.28 -5.24 -5.83
C TYR A 281 -11.04 -6.62 -6.44
N TRP A 282 -11.42 -6.78 -7.69
CA TRP A 282 -11.26 -8.00 -8.47
C TRP A 282 -10.32 -7.72 -9.63
N ARG A 283 -9.13 -8.28 -9.58
CA ARG A 283 -8.16 -8.16 -10.67
C ARG A 283 -8.46 -9.15 -11.77
N LEU A 284 -8.20 -8.74 -13.02
CA LEU A 284 -8.19 -9.63 -14.17
C LEU A 284 -6.82 -10.30 -14.26
N GLY A 285 -6.78 -11.61 -14.02
CA GLY A 285 -5.61 -12.47 -14.20
C GLY A 285 -5.78 -13.39 -15.40
N GLU A 286 -4.84 -14.31 -15.58
CA GLU A 286 -4.89 -15.31 -16.65
C GLU A 286 -6.12 -16.23 -16.55
N ASP A 287 -6.52 -16.58 -15.32
CA ASP A 287 -7.67 -17.44 -15.03
C ASP A 287 -9.01 -16.67 -14.90
N GLY A 288 -9.02 -15.36 -15.18
CA GLY A 288 -10.19 -14.50 -15.07
C GLY A 288 -10.14 -13.54 -13.89
N LEU A 289 -11.33 -13.10 -13.42
CA LEU A 289 -11.45 -12.17 -12.30
C LEU A 289 -11.26 -12.91 -10.97
N ALA A 290 -10.25 -12.50 -10.21
CA ALA A 290 -9.96 -13.01 -8.88
C ALA A 290 -10.06 -11.88 -7.83
N PRO A 291 -10.67 -12.12 -6.65
CA PRO A 291 -10.69 -11.15 -5.58
C PRO A 291 -9.28 -10.92 -5.05
N THR A 292 -8.96 -9.66 -4.81
CA THR A 292 -7.66 -9.22 -4.30
C THR A 292 -7.89 -8.42 -3.05
N ASP A 293 -7.01 -8.54 -2.04
CA ASP A 293 -7.10 -7.70 -0.85
C ASP A 293 -7.08 -6.22 -1.24
N PRO A 294 -8.20 -5.50 -1.09
CA PRO A 294 -8.30 -4.13 -1.59
C PRO A 294 -7.34 -3.17 -0.91
N ARG A 295 -6.81 -3.51 0.27
CA ARG A 295 -5.87 -2.67 1.01
C ARG A 295 -4.58 -2.45 0.23
N PHE A 296 -4.18 -3.42 -0.60
CA PHE A 296 -3.00 -3.28 -1.47
C PHE A 296 -3.20 -2.21 -2.55
N ALA A 297 -4.44 -1.98 -2.96
CA ALA A 297 -4.81 -0.95 -3.93
C ALA A 297 -5.03 0.45 -3.30
N MET A 298 -5.11 0.56 -1.99
CA MET A 298 -5.25 1.83 -1.28
C MET A 298 -3.87 2.39 -0.96
N LEU A 299 -3.17 2.99 -1.96
CA LEU A 299 -1.77 3.46 -1.80
C LEU A 299 -1.63 4.60 -0.78
N ASP A 300 -2.70 5.29 -0.46
CA ASP A 300 -2.81 6.27 0.63
C ASP A 300 -3.00 5.64 2.02
N LEU A 301 -3.19 4.31 2.10
CA LEU A 301 -3.27 3.56 3.34
C LEU A 301 -1.90 2.95 3.69
N ARG A 302 -1.35 3.29 4.86
CA ARG A 302 -0.14 2.62 5.38
C ARG A 302 -0.49 1.22 5.88
N LEU A 303 0.24 0.24 5.38
CA LEU A 303 0.12 -1.16 5.82
C LEU A 303 1.34 -1.53 6.68
N PRO A 304 1.19 -2.48 7.64
CA PRO A 304 2.33 -3.04 8.35
C PRO A 304 3.30 -3.71 7.38
N ALA A 305 4.60 -3.50 7.54
CA ALA A 305 5.63 -4.01 6.63
C ALA A 305 5.57 -5.54 6.41
N HIS A 306 5.14 -6.31 7.43
CA HIS A 306 4.97 -7.76 7.32
C HIS A 306 3.80 -8.19 6.43
N ASP A 307 2.90 -7.27 6.07
CA ASP A 307 1.75 -7.54 5.19
C ASP A 307 2.07 -7.27 3.71
N VAL A 308 3.21 -6.70 3.40
CA VAL A 308 3.51 -6.07 2.10
C VAL A 308 4.56 -6.79 1.26
N SER A 309 4.86 -8.06 1.51
CA SER A 309 5.69 -8.78 0.54
C SER A 309 4.90 -9.10 -0.72
N LEU A 310 5.50 -8.91 -1.91
CA LEU A 310 4.86 -9.22 -3.20
C LEU A 310 4.42 -10.69 -3.26
N GLU A 311 5.21 -11.61 -2.71
CA GLU A 311 4.86 -13.04 -2.61
C GLU A 311 3.58 -13.25 -1.79
N LYS A 312 3.44 -12.54 -0.66
CA LYS A 312 2.26 -12.62 0.20
C LYS A 312 1.03 -12.00 -0.46
N MET A 313 1.20 -10.86 -1.16
CA MET A 313 0.12 -10.24 -1.94
C MET A 313 -0.40 -11.19 -3.01
N LEU A 314 0.48 -11.87 -3.74
CA LEU A 314 0.12 -12.84 -4.78
C LEU A 314 -0.53 -14.09 -4.17
N ALA A 315 0.01 -14.64 -3.08
CA ALA A 315 -0.56 -15.79 -2.40
C ALA A 315 -1.96 -15.49 -1.84
N THR A 316 -2.19 -14.27 -1.35
CA THR A 316 -3.50 -13.86 -0.81
C THR A 316 -4.53 -13.61 -1.92
N SER A 317 -4.08 -13.31 -3.15
CA SER A 317 -4.96 -13.04 -4.30
C SER A 317 -5.47 -14.29 -5.00
N ALA A 318 -4.88 -15.46 -4.73
CA ALA A 318 -5.31 -16.74 -5.29
C ALA A 318 -5.92 -17.60 -4.17
N PRO A 319 -7.21 -17.52 -3.89
CA PRO A 319 -7.84 -18.61 -3.14
C PRO A 319 -7.85 -19.83 -4.05
N ASP A 320 -7.16 -20.88 -3.64
CA ASP A 320 -7.40 -22.21 -4.21
C ASP A 320 -8.91 -22.46 -4.18
N SER A 321 -9.52 -22.47 -5.37
CA SER A 321 -10.92 -22.77 -5.62
C SER A 321 -11.92 -22.19 -4.60
N VAL A 322 -12.55 -21.09 -4.96
CA VAL A 322 -13.92 -20.81 -4.44
C VAL A 322 -14.80 -21.93 -5.00
N GLU A 323 -14.92 -23.03 -4.28
CA GLU A 323 -15.95 -24.01 -4.55
C GLU A 323 -17.29 -23.26 -4.64
N ALA A 324 -17.90 -23.36 -5.81
CA ALA A 324 -19.29 -22.96 -5.96
C ALA A 324 -20.09 -23.70 -4.86
N PRO A 325 -21.00 -23.03 -4.15
CA PRO A 325 -21.79 -23.70 -3.12
C PRO A 325 -22.44 -24.94 -3.74
N PRO A 326 -22.46 -26.10 -3.04
CA PRO A 326 -23.06 -27.31 -3.53
C PRO A 326 -24.51 -26.98 -3.92
N GLY A 327 -24.86 -27.30 -5.15
CA GLY A 327 -26.20 -27.11 -5.66
C GLY A 327 -27.18 -27.99 -4.88
N SER A 328 -28.23 -27.38 -4.40
CA SER A 328 -29.52 -28.01 -4.12
C SER A 328 -30.62 -26.97 -4.18
#